data_aa3ce1e455dc837627bdb08130186ef5
#
_entry.id   aa3ce1e455dc837627bdb08130186ef5
#
_cell.length_a   1.000
_cell.length_b   1.000
_cell.length_c   1.000
_cell.angle_alpha   90.00
_cell.angle_beta   90.00
_cell.angle_gamma   90.00
#
_symmetry.space_group_name_H-M   'P 1'
#
loop_
_entity.id
_entity.type
_entity.pdbx_description
1 polymer ?
#
loop_
_entity_poly.entity_id
_entity_poly.type
_entity_poly.pdbx_seq_one_letter_code
_entity_poly.pdbx_strand_id
1 'polypeptide(L)'
;MTQAPTAPPPVRLSCHCGAVVLRVTLTDGLNTARRCDCSFCRRRGAAAVSAPLDGIEIVQGHEALRLYQWGTKTAKHYFCGICGIYTHHQRRSNPDQYGVNLGAIDGVNPADLTIPWVDGVNHPSDAK
;
A
#
# COMPACT_ATOMS: atom_id res chain seq x y z
N MET A 1 -3.07 11.83 -34.41
CA MET A 1 -3.87 12.57 -33.42
C MET A 1 -3.32 12.26 -32.02
N THR A 2 -2.98 13.30 -31.32
CA THR A 2 -2.41 13.15 -29.98
C THR A 2 -3.54 13.23 -28.96
N GLN A 3 -3.72 12.20 -28.18
CA GLN A 3 -4.66 12.26 -27.09
C GLN A 3 -3.97 12.86 -25.87
N ALA A 4 -4.72 13.60 -25.07
CA ALA A 4 -4.24 14.01 -23.77
C ALA A 4 -3.88 12.77 -22.95
N PRO A 5 -2.83 12.82 -22.11
CA PRO A 5 -2.51 11.70 -21.27
C PRO A 5 -3.72 11.34 -20.42
N THR A 6 -4.18 10.11 -20.55
CA THR A 6 -5.22 9.59 -19.67
C THR A 6 -4.58 9.03 -18.42
N ALA A 7 -5.29 9.07 -17.32
CA ALA A 7 -4.85 8.38 -16.12
C ALA A 7 -4.59 6.90 -16.46
N PRO A 8 -3.54 6.27 -15.91
CA PRO A 8 -3.33 4.85 -16.13
C PRO A 8 -4.56 4.07 -15.65
N PRO A 9 -4.86 2.93 -16.29
CA PRO A 9 -5.99 2.12 -15.87
C PRO A 9 -5.78 1.65 -14.43
N PRO A 10 -6.84 1.55 -13.63
CA PRO A 10 -6.71 1.03 -12.27
C PRO A 10 -6.28 -0.43 -12.28
N VAL A 11 -5.54 -0.81 -11.24
CA VAL A 11 -5.14 -2.19 -11.02
C VAL A 11 -6.03 -2.80 -9.93
N ARG A 12 -6.18 -4.12 -9.98
CA ARG A 12 -6.92 -4.87 -8.97
C ARG A 12 -5.94 -5.35 -7.91
N LEU A 13 -6.29 -5.14 -6.65
CA LEU A 13 -5.57 -5.66 -5.50
C LEU A 13 -6.52 -6.52 -4.67
N SER A 14 -6.08 -7.69 -4.25
CA SER A 14 -6.89 -8.54 -3.37
C SER A 14 -6.04 -9.12 -2.25
N CYS A 15 -6.66 -9.33 -1.09
CA CYS A 15 -6.04 -10.09 -0.03
C CYS A 15 -5.98 -11.58 -0.42
N HIS A 16 -5.28 -12.37 0.36
CA HIS A 16 -5.05 -13.77 0.01
C HIS A 16 -6.34 -14.59 -0.01
N CYS A 17 -7.24 -14.37 0.95
CA CYS A 17 -8.50 -15.12 0.99
C CYS A 17 -9.56 -14.59 0.00
N GLY A 18 -9.32 -13.46 -0.63
CA GLY A 18 -10.23 -12.86 -1.60
C GLY A 18 -11.37 -12.05 -1.01
N ALA A 19 -11.49 -11.97 0.33
CA ALA A 19 -12.58 -11.23 0.95
C ALA A 19 -12.50 -9.73 0.68
N VAL A 20 -11.29 -9.18 0.62
CA VAL A 20 -11.07 -7.75 0.37
C VAL A 20 -10.51 -7.56 -1.04
N VAL A 21 -11.19 -6.74 -1.82
CA VAL A 21 -10.76 -6.38 -3.18
C VAL A 21 -10.79 -4.87 -3.32
N LEU A 22 -9.69 -4.32 -3.79
CA LEU A 22 -9.54 -2.90 -4.07
C LEU A 22 -9.32 -2.68 -5.57
N ARG A 23 -9.79 -1.54 -6.05
CA ARG A 23 -9.39 -1.00 -7.35
C ARG A 23 -8.51 0.21 -7.06
N VAL A 24 -7.29 0.20 -7.59
CA VAL A 24 -6.27 1.18 -7.23
C VAL A 24 -5.76 1.88 -8.48
N THR A 25 -5.81 3.20 -8.48
CA THR A 25 -5.13 4.03 -9.48
C THR A 25 -3.79 4.44 -8.89
N LEU A 26 -2.69 3.90 -9.45
CA LEU A 26 -1.35 4.15 -8.93
C LEU A 26 -0.86 5.52 -9.39
N THR A 27 -0.06 6.18 -8.54
CA THR A 27 0.50 7.50 -8.84
C THR A 27 1.42 7.47 -10.06
N ASP A 28 2.27 6.43 -10.15
CA ASP A 28 3.26 6.30 -11.24
C ASP A 28 3.57 4.83 -11.50
N GLY A 29 2.53 4.05 -11.79
CA GLY A 29 2.68 2.62 -12.00
C GLY A 29 3.44 1.96 -10.86
N LEU A 30 4.41 1.11 -11.17
CA LEU A 30 5.24 0.43 -10.17
C LEU A 30 6.53 1.20 -9.86
N ASN A 31 6.73 2.39 -10.43
CA ASN A 31 7.98 3.13 -10.28
C ASN A 31 8.20 3.68 -8.87
N THR A 32 7.14 3.78 -8.08
CA THR A 32 7.22 4.25 -6.69
C THR A 32 7.42 3.12 -5.70
N ALA A 33 7.59 1.88 -6.17
CA ALA A 33 7.74 0.72 -5.29
C ALA A 33 8.96 0.89 -4.38
N ARG A 34 8.76 0.63 -3.08
CA ARG A 34 9.84 0.73 -2.10
C ARG A 34 9.54 -0.12 -0.88
N ARG A 35 10.61 -0.47 -0.16
CA ARG A 35 10.54 -1.12 1.14
C ARG A 35 10.99 -0.15 2.20
N CYS A 36 10.33 -0.16 3.34
CA CYS A 36 10.70 0.67 4.49
C CYS A 36 11.27 -0.24 5.58
N ASP A 37 12.35 0.19 6.23
CA ASP A 37 12.99 -0.60 7.28
C ASP A 37 12.61 -0.16 8.70
N CYS A 38 11.54 0.64 8.86
CA CYS A 38 11.06 1.00 10.18
C CYS A 38 10.63 -0.24 10.96
N SER A 39 10.46 -0.09 12.27
CA SER A 39 10.14 -1.21 13.16
C SER A 39 8.91 -1.99 12.74
N PHE A 40 7.93 -1.30 12.17
CA PHE A 40 6.70 -1.92 11.71
C PHE A 40 6.84 -2.53 10.32
N CYS A 41 7.33 -1.74 9.35
CA CYS A 41 7.38 -2.18 7.96
C CYS A 41 8.31 -3.36 7.75
N ARG A 42 9.45 -3.43 8.46
CA ARG A 42 10.34 -4.58 8.34
C ARG A 42 9.72 -5.86 8.88
N ARG A 43 8.86 -5.76 9.91
CA ARG A 43 8.14 -6.92 10.44
C ARG A 43 7.04 -7.38 9.48
N ARG A 44 6.37 -6.43 8.86
CA ARG A 44 5.35 -6.74 7.86
C ARG A 44 5.96 -7.36 6.60
N GLY A 45 7.17 -6.92 6.22
CA GLY A 45 7.91 -7.50 5.10
C GLY A 45 7.38 -7.19 3.72
N ALA A 46 6.43 -6.27 3.60
CA ALA A 46 5.82 -5.94 2.32
C ALA A 46 6.46 -4.73 1.68
N ALA A 47 6.59 -4.75 0.35
CA ALA A 47 6.88 -3.56 -0.43
C ALA A 47 5.57 -2.82 -0.72
N ALA A 48 5.65 -1.50 -0.88
CA ALA A 48 4.48 -0.68 -1.16
C ALA A 48 4.72 0.19 -2.39
N VAL A 49 3.65 0.46 -3.13
CA VAL A 49 3.63 1.45 -4.21
C VAL A 49 2.65 2.55 -3.85
N SER A 50 2.87 3.75 -4.39
CA SER A 50 2.09 4.93 -4.03
C SER A 50 0.80 5.04 -4.83
N ALA A 51 -0.25 5.50 -4.16
CA ALA A 51 -1.51 5.90 -4.77
C ALA A 51 -2.00 7.19 -4.10
N PRO A 52 -2.70 8.08 -4.83
CA PRO A 52 -3.28 9.27 -4.22
C PRO A 52 -4.46 8.90 -3.31
N LEU A 53 -4.88 9.83 -2.45
CA LEU A 53 -5.98 9.56 -1.50
C LEU A 53 -7.29 9.21 -2.20
N ASP A 54 -7.54 9.74 -3.38
CA ASP A 54 -8.72 9.41 -4.17
C ASP A 54 -8.52 8.23 -5.12
N GLY A 55 -7.36 7.57 -5.04
CA GLY A 55 -6.97 6.49 -5.94
C GLY A 55 -7.39 5.10 -5.51
N ILE A 56 -8.03 4.93 -4.36
CA ILE A 56 -8.43 3.62 -3.88
C ILE A 56 -9.94 3.53 -3.78
N GLU A 57 -10.51 2.53 -4.44
CA GLU A 57 -11.92 2.16 -4.30
C GLU A 57 -11.98 0.78 -3.65
N ILE A 58 -12.72 0.65 -2.55
CA ILE A 58 -12.97 -0.66 -1.93
C ILE A 58 -14.12 -1.30 -2.70
N VAL A 59 -13.79 -2.27 -3.55
CA VAL A 59 -14.77 -2.95 -4.40
C VAL A 59 -15.62 -3.91 -3.59
N GLN A 60 -14.99 -4.63 -2.65
CA GLN A 60 -15.69 -5.49 -1.71
C GLN A 60 -14.85 -5.70 -0.46
N GLY A 61 -15.50 -6.14 0.61
CA GLY A 61 -14.83 -6.55 1.84
C GLY A 61 -14.54 -5.43 2.81
N HIS A 62 -15.22 -4.29 2.68
CA HIS A 62 -15.05 -3.18 3.61
C HIS A 62 -15.22 -3.65 5.07
N GLU A 63 -16.17 -4.52 5.32
CA GLU A 63 -16.46 -5.05 6.66
C GLU A 63 -15.39 -6.01 7.17
N ALA A 64 -14.57 -6.55 6.29
CA ALA A 64 -13.45 -7.43 6.68
C ALA A 64 -12.17 -6.65 6.95
N LEU A 65 -12.07 -5.39 6.53
CA LEU A 65 -10.89 -4.58 6.78
C LEU A 65 -10.76 -4.23 8.26
N ARG A 66 -9.51 -4.25 8.73
CA ARG A 66 -9.16 -3.85 10.09
C ARG A 66 -8.08 -2.78 10.02
N LEU A 67 -8.05 -1.93 11.03
CA LEU A 67 -7.12 -0.80 11.14
C LEU A 67 -6.17 -1.02 12.30
N TYR A 68 -4.87 -0.83 12.04
CA TYR A 68 -3.86 -0.76 13.08
C TYR A 68 -3.14 0.59 13.02
N GLN A 69 -2.97 1.22 14.18
CA GLN A 69 -2.23 2.46 14.32
C GLN A 69 -1.30 2.38 15.53
N TRP A 70 -0.17 3.06 15.45
CA TRP A 70 0.81 3.10 16.54
C TRP A 70 1.58 4.42 16.50
N GLY A 71 2.38 4.68 17.56
CA GLY A 71 3.19 5.89 17.67
C GLY A 71 2.33 7.15 17.65
N THR A 72 2.60 8.05 16.71
CA THR A 72 1.85 9.29 16.56
C THR A 72 0.44 9.09 16.02
N LYS A 73 0.13 7.87 15.58
CA LYS A 73 -1.15 7.52 14.94
C LYS A 73 -1.45 8.34 13.69
N THR A 74 -0.43 8.85 13.04
CA THR A 74 -0.58 9.58 11.77
C THR A 74 -0.86 8.61 10.63
N ALA A 75 -0.14 7.49 10.58
CA ALA A 75 -0.37 6.46 9.58
C ALA A 75 -1.55 5.58 9.97
N LYS A 76 -2.28 5.12 8.95
CA LYS A 76 -3.38 4.17 9.12
C LYS A 76 -3.08 2.94 8.30
N HIS A 77 -2.90 1.80 8.97
CA HIS A 77 -2.53 0.55 8.32
C HIS A 77 -3.74 -0.39 8.27
N TYR A 78 -4.12 -0.77 7.06
CA TYR A 78 -5.30 -1.60 6.84
C TYR A 78 -4.88 -3.01 6.41
N PHE A 79 -5.60 -3.99 6.89
CA PHE A 79 -5.37 -5.39 6.55
C PHE A 79 -6.69 -6.17 6.60
N CYS A 80 -6.71 -7.31 5.90
CA CYS A 80 -7.85 -8.20 5.96
C CYS A 80 -7.90 -8.88 7.33
N GLY A 81 -9.02 -8.75 8.04
CA GLY A 81 -9.19 -9.39 9.35
C GLY A 81 -9.39 -10.89 9.28
N ILE A 82 -9.60 -11.46 8.09
CA ILE A 82 -9.81 -12.89 7.90
C ILE A 82 -8.49 -13.60 7.62
N CYS A 83 -7.71 -13.13 6.63
CA CYS A 83 -6.44 -13.77 6.28
C CYS A 83 -5.20 -13.03 6.81
N GLY A 84 -5.36 -11.83 7.35
CA GLY A 84 -4.27 -11.06 7.93
C GLY A 84 -3.41 -10.29 6.93
N ILE A 85 -3.71 -10.37 5.64
CA ILE A 85 -2.86 -9.74 4.62
C ILE A 85 -3.07 -8.22 4.61
N TYR A 86 -1.96 -7.51 4.74
CA TYR A 86 -1.92 -6.07 4.56
C TYR A 86 -2.39 -5.70 3.15
N THR A 87 -3.27 -4.70 3.06
CA THR A 87 -3.78 -4.22 1.78
C THR A 87 -3.21 -2.86 1.41
N HIS A 88 -3.35 -1.89 2.29
CA HIS A 88 -2.90 -0.52 2.03
C HIS A 88 -2.72 0.24 3.33
N HIS A 89 -2.07 1.39 3.25
CA HIS A 89 -1.95 2.28 4.41
C HIS A 89 -1.87 3.73 3.96
N GLN A 90 -2.37 4.64 4.81
CA GLN A 90 -2.13 6.07 4.68
C GLN A 90 -0.76 6.37 5.29
N ARG A 91 0.11 7.04 4.52
CA ARG A 91 1.51 7.21 4.91
C ARG A 91 1.67 8.20 6.06
N ARG A 92 2.63 7.96 6.97
CA ARG A 92 2.94 8.90 8.05
C ARG A 92 3.75 10.10 7.56
N SER A 93 4.71 9.88 6.65
CA SER A 93 5.57 10.94 6.15
C SER A 93 4.88 11.79 5.09
N ASN A 94 3.84 11.27 4.46
CA ASN A 94 3.04 11.98 3.48
C ASN A 94 1.58 11.52 3.58
N PRO A 95 0.79 12.12 4.49
CA PRO A 95 -0.60 11.69 4.71
C PRO A 95 -1.52 11.88 3.50
N ASP A 96 -1.07 12.61 2.47
CA ASP A 96 -1.84 12.80 1.24
C ASP A 96 -1.71 11.61 0.29
N GLN A 97 -0.98 10.57 0.67
CA GLN A 97 -0.75 9.40 -0.15
C GLN A 97 -1.07 8.12 0.60
N TYR A 98 -1.56 7.13 -0.16
CA TYR A 98 -1.59 5.74 0.26
C TYR A 98 -0.34 5.02 -0.23
N GLY A 99 0.12 4.02 0.54
CA GLY A 99 0.95 2.95 0.06
C GLY A 99 0.07 1.71 -0.07
N VAL A 100 0.19 0.98 -1.17
CA VAL A 100 -0.57 -0.25 -1.36
C VAL A 100 0.39 -1.43 -1.46
N ASN A 101 -0.06 -2.61 -1.01
CA ASN A 101 0.76 -3.81 -0.98
C ASN A 101 1.08 -4.28 -2.40
N LEU A 102 2.34 -4.12 -2.80
CA LEU A 102 2.79 -4.49 -4.13
C LEU A 102 2.49 -5.95 -4.46
N GLY A 103 2.72 -6.84 -3.51
CA GLY A 103 2.54 -8.28 -3.71
C GLY A 103 1.09 -8.72 -3.78
N ALA A 104 0.14 -7.85 -3.43
CA ALA A 104 -1.29 -8.16 -3.53
C ALA A 104 -1.92 -7.66 -4.83
N ILE A 105 -1.17 -6.92 -5.66
CA ILE A 105 -1.65 -6.47 -6.98
C ILE A 105 -1.65 -7.65 -7.94
N ASP A 106 -2.78 -7.84 -8.63
CA ASP A 106 -2.91 -8.91 -9.60
C ASP A 106 -1.79 -8.85 -10.65
N GLY A 107 -1.16 -9.99 -10.88
CA GLY A 107 -0.12 -10.12 -11.90
C GLY A 107 1.26 -9.60 -11.50
N VAL A 108 1.43 -9.10 -10.28
CA VAL A 108 2.72 -8.57 -9.81
C VAL A 108 3.35 -9.54 -8.81
N ASN A 109 4.55 -10.00 -9.14
CA ASN A 109 5.38 -10.75 -8.19
C ASN A 109 6.59 -9.90 -7.81
N PRO A 110 6.69 -9.42 -6.56
CA PRO A 110 7.80 -8.58 -6.13
C PRO A 110 9.17 -9.22 -6.33
N ALA A 111 9.25 -10.54 -6.39
CA ALA A 111 10.51 -11.25 -6.64
C ALA A 111 11.10 -10.94 -8.02
N ASP A 112 10.27 -10.50 -8.97
CA ASP A 112 10.71 -10.14 -10.32
C ASP A 112 11.22 -8.71 -10.41
N LEU A 113 11.18 -7.95 -9.31
CA LEU A 113 11.49 -6.53 -9.29
C LEU A 113 12.68 -6.24 -8.38
N THR A 114 13.45 -5.20 -8.73
CA THR A 114 14.46 -4.62 -7.84
C THR A 114 13.79 -3.46 -7.11
N ILE A 115 13.65 -3.59 -5.78
CA ILE A 115 12.88 -2.64 -4.99
C ILE A 115 13.83 -1.96 -4.00
N PRO A 116 13.95 -0.61 -4.05
CA PRO A 116 14.84 0.09 -3.13
C PRO A 116 14.31 0.11 -1.71
N TRP A 117 15.22 0.29 -0.75
CA TRP A 117 14.89 0.48 0.65
C TRP A 117 14.91 1.98 0.99
N VAL A 118 14.00 2.40 1.86
CA VAL A 118 13.98 3.74 2.42
C VAL A 118 14.23 3.67 3.92
N ASP A 119 14.85 4.72 4.46
CA ASP A 119 15.20 4.79 5.87
C ASP A 119 13.99 5.19 6.70
N GLY A 120 13.35 4.21 7.32
CA GLY A 120 12.26 4.45 8.27
C GLY A 120 12.72 4.40 9.72
N VAL A 121 13.90 3.84 9.98
CA VAL A 121 14.43 3.67 11.35
C VAL A 121 14.68 5.03 12.01
N ASN A 122 15.20 5.98 11.24
CA ASN A 122 15.54 7.31 11.76
C ASN A 122 14.35 8.27 11.75
N HIS A 123 13.16 7.81 11.40
CA HIS A 123 11.96 8.64 11.48
C HIS A 123 11.54 8.76 12.95
N PRO A 124 11.19 10.00 13.44
CA PRO A 124 10.83 10.18 14.85
C PRO A 124 9.70 9.29 15.33
N SER A 125 8.75 8.94 14.45
CA SER A 125 7.64 8.06 14.80
C SER A 125 8.03 6.60 14.98
N ASP A 126 9.26 6.20 14.64
CA ASP A 126 9.69 4.82 14.84
C ASP A 126 10.09 4.54 16.30
N ALA A 127 10.31 5.55 17.08
CA ALA A 127 10.55 5.38 18.52
C ALA A 127 9.27 4.87 19.18
N LYS A 128 9.43 3.82 19.97
CA LYS A 128 8.31 3.23 20.71
C LYS A 128 8.29 3.71 22.14
#